data_73ce7cfa170cc39a545d43ed94ff6be9
#
_entry.id   73ce7cfa170cc39a545d43ed94ff6be9
#
_cell.length_a   1.000
_cell.length_b   1.000
_cell.length_c   1.000
_cell.angle_alpha   90.00
_cell.angle_beta   90.00
_cell.angle_gamma   90.00
#
_symmetry.space_group_name_H-M   'P 1'
#
loop_
_entity.id
_entity.type
_entity.pdbx_description
1 polymer ?
#
loop_
_entity_poly.entity_id
_entity_poly.type
_entity_poly.pdbx_seq_one_letter_code
_entity_poly.pdbx_strand_id
1 'polypeptide(L)'
;MRSSQDSCAELAKRYNVSIATARKWKGRDDSQDRSHRPHSLATTLSVGQELLVVELRRMLLLPLDDLLAVTQEFINPDVSRSGLDRCLRRHEVSNLKSLQPEIEGEIKPIKTFRDYAPGFLHVDIKYLPQMPDETHRRYLFVAIDRATRWVYMRSYRDQSEQSSVDFLRRLQRVAPMKIKDILTDNGSQFTDRFTSKTRTPSGRHVFDVACSSMGIEHRLCPPRHPQTNGMVERFNGRISDLVKQTRFASAGELDATLTQYLATYNHHIPQRALNHQSPIQALKRWQIDKPELFIKRVHKHAGLDIYAVPPP
;
A
#
# COMPACT_ATOMS: atom_id res chain seq x y z
N MET A 1 -19.14 -54.97 5.08
CA MET A 1 -18.35 -55.62 4.04
C MET A 1 -17.04 -56.21 4.58
N ARG A 2 -16.30 -55.51 5.44
CA ARG A 2 -14.96 -55.95 5.91
C ARG A 2 -14.97 -57.27 6.69
N SER A 3 -15.92 -57.46 7.60
CA SER A 3 -16.06 -58.65 8.45
C SER A 3 -16.80 -59.83 7.77
N SER A 4 -17.23 -59.67 6.53
CA SER A 4 -17.95 -60.71 5.81
C SER A 4 -17.00 -61.67 5.16
N GLN A 5 -17.28 -62.97 5.27
CA GLN A 5 -16.54 -64.01 4.54
C GLN A 5 -17.02 -64.14 3.08
N ASP A 6 -18.09 -63.45 2.68
CA ASP A 6 -18.65 -63.47 1.33
C ASP A 6 -17.61 -62.98 0.29
N SER A 7 -17.68 -63.53 -0.91
CA SER A 7 -16.87 -63.04 -2.02
C SER A 7 -17.23 -61.59 -2.43
N CYS A 8 -16.32 -60.91 -3.11
CA CYS A 8 -16.61 -59.54 -3.58
C CYS A 8 -17.77 -59.47 -4.56
N ALA A 9 -18.03 -60.57 -5.31
CA ALA A 9 -19.15 -60.68 -6.24
C ALA A 9 -20.51 -60.80 -5.46
N GLU A 10 -20.54 -61.58 -4.42
CA GLU A 10 -21.72 -61.74 -3.56
C GLU A 10 -22.03 -60.46 -2.80
N LEU A 11 -20.99 -59.76 -2.26
CA LEU A 11 -21.14 -58.48 -1.62
C LEU A 11 -21.62 -57.41 -2.60
N ALA A 12 -21.13 -57.40 -3.82
CA ALA A 12 -21.56 -56.48 -4.88
C ALA A 12 -23.06 -56.66 -5.18
N LYS A 13 -23.51 -57.91 -5.31
CA LYS A 13 -24.92 -58.25 -5.55
C LYS A 13 -25.78 -57.88 -4.34
N ARG A 14 -25.35 -58.21 -3.11
CA ARG A 14 -26.08 -57.98 -1.87
C ARG A 14 -26.28 -56.46 -1.59
N TYR A 15 -25.30 -55.64 -1.87
CA TYR A 15 -25.37 -54.24 -1.59
C TYR A 15 -25.66 -53.36 -2.83
N ASN A 16 -25.99 -53.98 -3.94
CA ASN A 16 -26.26 -53.33 -5.24
C ASN A 16 -25.18 -52.31 -5.66
N VAL A 17 -23.90 -52.72 -5.59
CA VAL A 17 -22.75 -51.88 -5.94
C VAL A 17 -21.88 -52.64 -6.94
N SER A 18 -20.95 -51.94 -7.62
CA SER A 18 -19.99 -52.62 -8.50
C SER A 18 -19.02 -53.52 -7.72
N ILE A 19 -18.51 -54.57 -8.37
CA ILE A 19 -17.50 -55.49 -7.78
C ILE A 19 -16.25 -54.69 -7.36
N ALA A 20 -15.87 -53.65 -8.14
CA ALA A 20 -14.77 -52.76 -7.81
C ALA A 20 -15.03 -51.98 -6.51
N THR A 21 -16.27 -51.51 -6.31
CA THR A 21 -16.71 -50.86 -5.06
C THR A 21 -16.66 -51.81 -3.89
N ALA A 22 -17.18 -53.05 -4.04
CA ALA A 22 -17.14 -54.07 -3.00
C ALA A 22 -15.70 -54.42 -2.60
N ARG A 23 -14.81 -54.59 -3.59
CA ARG A 23 -13.36 -54.85 -3.36
C ARG A 23 -12.70 -53.70 -2.63
N LYS A 24 -12.97 -52.45 -3.06
CA LYS A 24 -12.47 -51.22 -2.41
C LYS A 24 -12.86 -51.16 -0.92
N TRP A 25 -14.13 -51.43 -0.60
CA TRP A 25 -14.62 -51.36 0.76
C TRP A 25 -14.22 -52.58 1.62
N LYS A 26 -14.03 -53.75 1.03
CA LYS A 26 -13.53 -54.95 1.74
C LYS A 26 -12.07 -54.77 2.16
N GLY A 27 -11.24 -54.04 1.37
CA GLY A 27 -9.83 -53.80 1.63
C GLY A 27 -9.54 -52.55 2.43
N ARG A 28 -10.56 -51.78 2.93
CA ARG A 28 -10.33 -50.59 3.75
C ARG A 28 -10.30 -50.95 5.23
N ASP A 29 -9.42 -50.25 5.95
CA ASP A 29 -9.27 -50.40 7.41
C ASP A 29 -10.29 -49.60 8.20
N ASP A 30 -10.89 -48.59 7.62
CA ASP A 30 -11.92 -47.74 8.22
C ASP A 30 -13.08 -47.43 7.26
N SER A 31 -14.19 -46.92 7.80
CA SER A 31 -15.37 -46.48 7.04
C SER A 31 -15.35 -44.97 6.74
N GLN A 32 -14.32 -44.24 7.15
CA GLN A 32 -14.21 -42.81 6.97
C GLN A 32 -13.93 -42.47 5.48
N ASP A 33 -14.46 -41.35 5.02
CA ASP A 33 -14.15 -40.85 3.69
C ASP A 33 -12.66 -40.40 3.62
N ARG A 34 -11.98 -40.88 2.57
CA ARG A 34 -10.61 -40.40 2.34
C ARG A 34 -10.61 -38.97 1.87
N SER A 35 -9.60 -38.21 2.29
CA SER A 35 -9.41 -36.85 1.81
C SER A 35 -9.42 -36.79 0.27
N HIS A 36 -10.25 -35.91 -0.28
CA HIS A 36 -10.29 -35.61 -1.71
C HIS A 36 -9.21 -34.62 -2.16
N ARG A 37 -8.33 -34.20 -1.23
CA ARG A 37 -7.21 -33.32 -1.59
C ARG A 37 -6.22 -34.07 -2.48
N PRO A 38 -5.78 -33.46 -3.58
CA PRO A 38 -4.73 -34.05 -4.42
C PRO A 38 -3.43 -34.16 -3.61
N HIS A 39 -2.70 -35.26 -3.80
CA HIS A 39 -1.41 -35.50 -3.11
C HIS A 39 -0.32 -34.52 -3.54
N SER A 40 -0.40 -33.99 -4.76
CA SER A 40 0.44 -32.91 -5.26
C SER A 40 -0.41 -31.75 -5.74
N LEU A 41 -0.08 -30.53 -5.32
CA LEU A 41 -0.74 -29.32 -5.77
C LEU A 41 0.07 -28.73 -6.92
N ALA A 42 -0.55 -28.58 -8.09
CA ALA A 42 0.02 -27.76 -9.15
C ALA A 42 -0.12 -26.29 -8.75
N THR A 43 1.00 -25.63 -8.50
CA THR A 43 1.05 -24.21 -8.13
C THR A 43 1.78 -23.42 -9.20
N THR A 44 1.40 -22.15 -9.40
CA THR A 44 2.08 -21.25 -10.35
C THR A 44 3.50 -20.91 -9.89
N LEU A 45 3.70 -20.85 -8.56
CA LEU A 45 5.01 -20.61 -7.96
C LEU A 45 5.73 -21.94 -7.77
N SER A 46 7.02 -22.02 -8.11
CA SER A 46 7.88 -23.12 -7.71
C SER A 46 8.13 -23.10 -6.20
N VAL A 47 8.62 -24.21 -5.65
CA VAL A 47 8.92 -24.32 -4.20
C VAL A 47 9.89 -23.21 -3.74
N GLY A 48 10.93 -22.93 -4.52
CA GLY A 48 11.88 -21.85 -4.21
C GLY A 48 11.25 -20.47 -4.25
N GLN A 49 10.34 -20.20 -5.21
CA GLN A 49 9.61 -18.97 -5.32
C GLN A 49 8.60 -18.80 -4.16
N GLU A 50 7.92 -19.87 -3.74
CA GLU A 50 7.04 -19.85 -2.57
C GLU A 50 7.80 -19.48 -1.30
N LEU A 51 8.97 -20.09 -1.06
CA LEU A 51 9.82 -19.76 0.09
C LEU A 51 10.26 -18.30 0.08
N LEU A 52 10.69 -17.78 -1.08
CA LEU A 52 11.09 -16.38 -1.22
C LEU A 52 9.93 -15.43 -0.90
N VAL A 53 8.75 -15.70 -1.44
CA VAL A 53 7.53 -14.91 -1.17
C VAL A 53 7.15 -14.94 0.31
N VAL A 54 7.25 -16.08 0.95
CA VAL A 54 6.98 -16.25 2.40
C VAL A 54 7.96 -15.44 3.23
N GLU A 55 9.24 -15.47 2.91
CA GLU A 55 10.24 -14.67 3.62
C GLU A 55 10.03 -13.16 3.39
N LEU A 56 9.75 -12.72 2.17
CA LEU A 56 9.37 -11.32 1.90
C LEU A 56 8.15 -10.90 2.72
N ARG A 57 7.15 -11.78 2.85
CA ARG A 57 5.96 -11.52 3.67
C ARG A 57 6.32 -11.34 5.15
N ARG A 58 7.17 -12.21 5.69
CA ARG A 58 7.61 -12.16 7.10
C ARG A 58 8.50 -10.96 7.39
N MET A 59 9.48 -10.72 6.52
CA MET A 59 10.48 -9.68 6.74
C MET A 59 9.91 -8.27 6.51
N LEU A 60 9.12 -8.08 5.45
CA LEU A 60 8.65 -6.76 5.05
C LEU A 60 7.22 -6.48 5.48
N LEU A 61 6.49 -7.46 6.03
CA LEU A 61 5.09 -7.35 6.46
C LEU A 61 4.20 -6.69 5.39
N LEU A 62 4.50 -6.95 4.11
CA LEU A 62 3.78 -6.35 2.99
C LEU A 62 2.32 -6.82 2.98
N PRO A 63 1.32 -5.94 2.77
CA PRO A 63 -0.04 -6.33 2.44
C PRO A 63 -0.07 -7.25 1.21
N LEU A 64 -1.15 -8.06 1.06
CA LEU A 64 -1.26 -9.02 -0.04
C LEU A 64 -1.08 -8.37 -1.42
N ASP A 65 -1.65 -7.19 -1.63
CA ASP A 65 -1.61 -6.50 -2.92
C ASP A 65 -0.22 -5.91 -3.22
N ASP A 66 0.49 -5.44 -2.21
CA ASP A 66 1.87 -4.96 -2.33
C ASP A 66 2.82 -6.13 -2.60
N LEU A 67 2.64 -7.25 -1.88
CA LEU A 67 3.41 -8.47 -2.10
C LEU A 67 3.15 -9.06 -3.50
N LEU A 68 1.89 -8.99 -3.99
CA LEU A 68 1.55 -9.41 -5.34
C LEU A 68 2.32 -8.59 -6.38
N ALA A 69 2.34 -7.26 -6.23
CA ALA A 69 3.08 -6.39 -7.16
C ALA A 69 4.57 -6.73 -7.20
N VAL A 70 5.20 -6.92 -6.03
CA VAL A 70 6.60 -7.34 -5.93
C VAL A 70 6.82 -8.73 -6.52
N THR A 71 5.91 -9.67 -6.26
CA THR A 71 6.02 -11.02 -6.78
C THR A 71 5.91 -11.05 -8.30
N GLN A 72 4.96 -10.31 -8.87
CA GLN A 72 4.77 -10.24 -10.33
C GLN A 72 5.92 -9.55 -11.05
N GLU A 73 6.48 -8.50 -10.45
CA GLU A 73 7.59 -7.75 -11.06
C GLU A 73 8.93 -8.50 -11.01
N PHE A 74 9.24 -9.18 -9.89
CA PHE A 74 10.60 -9.68 -9.63
C PHE A 74 10.72 -11.20 -9.51
N ILE A 75 9.61 -11.94 -9.36
CA ILE A 75 9.67 -13.39 -9.07
C ILE A 75 8.94 -14.20 -10.15
N ASN A 76 7.65 -13.90 -10.38
CA ASN A 76 6.84 -14.63 -11.35
C ASN A 76 5.65 -13.76 -11.80
N PRO A 77 5.62 -13.28 -13.05
CA PRO A 77 4.58 -12.40 -13.56
C PRO A 77 3.20 -13.09 -13.68
N ASP A 78 3.15 -14.41 -13.73
CA ASP A 78 1.92 -15.17 -13.97
C ASP A 78 1.15 -15.45 -12.67
N VAL A 79 1.69 -15.09 -11.52
CA VAL A 79 1.02 -15.34 -10.24
C VAL A 79 -0.25 -14.49 -10.09
N SER A 80 -1.37 -15.16 -9.84
CA SER A 80 -2.62 -14.47 -9.55
C SER A 80 -2.73 -14.10 -8.07
N ARG A 81 -3.53 -13.07 -7.76
CA ARG A 81 -3.82 -12.67 -6.38
C ARG A 81 -4.34 -13.84 -5.52
N SER A 82 -5.25 -14.64 -6.09
CA SER A 82 -5.81 -15.81 -5.40
C SER A 82 -4.79 -16.94 -5.25
N GLY A 83 -3.86 -17.08 -6.21
CA GLY A 83 -2.75 -18.03 -6.14
C GLY A 83 -1.80 -17.66 -5.00
N LEU A 84 -1.44 -16.38 -4.91
CA LEU A 84 -0.59 -15.86 -3.86
C LEU A 84 -1.25 -16.00 -2.46
N ASP A 85 -2.54 -15.64 -2.31
CA ASP A 85 -3.26 -15.81 -1.05
C ASP A 85 -3.30 -17.27 -0.58
N ARG A 86 -3.55 -18.22 -1.50
CA ARG A 86 -3.50 -19.65 -1.18
C ARG A 86 -2.09 -20.11 -0.76
N CYS A 87 -1.04 -19.57 -1.39
CA CYS A 87 0.35 -19.83 -1.00
C CYS A 87 0.58 -19.35 0.46
N LEU A 88 0.24 -18.11 0.76
CA LEU A 88 0.40 -17.53 2.11
C LEU A 88 -0.39 -18.30 3.18
N ARG A 89 -1.60 -18.80 2.85
CA ARG A 89 -2.39 -19.64 3.77
C ARG A 89 -1.75 -21.00 4.01
N ARG A 90 -1.18 -21.64 2.98
CA ARG A 90 -0.47 -22.92 3.16
C ARG A 90 0.72 -22.80 4.10
N HIS A 91 1.39 -21.64 4.07
CA HIS A 91 2.56 -21.35 4.90
C HIS A 91 2.21 -20.59 6.19
N GLU A 92 0.92 -20.44 6.54
CA GLU A 92 0.42 -19.82 7.77
C GLU A 92 0.84 -18.35 7.97
N VAL A 93 1.15 -17.65 6.87
CA VAL A 93 1.57 -16.24 6.87
C VAL A 93 0.55 -15.30 6.20
N SER A 94 -0.68 -15.74 6.02
CA SER A 94 -1.73 -14.93 5.38
C SER A 94 -2.20 -13.79 6.29
N ASN A 95 -2.25 -13.99 7.59
CA ASN A 95 -2.69 -12.99 8.55
C ASN A 95 -1.51 -12.12 9.03
N LEU A 96 -1.47 -10.85 8.57
CA LEU A 96 -0.43 -9.90 9.00
C LEU A 96 -0.45 -9.62 10.50
N LYS A 97 -1.62 -9.64 11.11
CA LYS A 97 -1.73 -9.37 12.55
C LYS A 97 -1.04 -10.43 13.40
N SER A 98 -1.07 -11.69 12.95
CA SER A 98 -0.37 -12.77 13.67
C SER A 98 1.16 -12.74 13.47
N LEU A 99 1.64 -11.98 12.49
CA LEU A 99 3.07 -11.78 12.22
C LEU A 99 3.62 -10.51 12.92
N GLN A 100 2.74 -9.67 13.43
CA GLN A 100 3.11 -8.46 14.17
C GLN A 100 2.98 -8.72 15.68
N PRO A 101 3.86 -8.16 16.53
CA PRO A 101 3.64 -8.16 17.97
C PRO A 101 2.32 -7.43 18.28
N GLU A 102 1.51 -8.00 19.17
CA GLU A 102 0.17 -7.49 19.51
C GLU A 102 0.23 -6.03 19.99
N ILE A 103 -0.53 -5.17 19.28
CA ILE A 103 -0.84 -3.81 19.75
C ILE A 103 -2.37 -3.73 19.78
N GLU A 104 -2.93 -3.61 20.97
CA GLU A 104 -4.38 -3.46 21.18
C GLU A 104 -4.92 -2.14 20.62
N GLY A 105 -6.00 -2.18 19.84
CA GLY A 105 -6.74 -1.00 19.37
C GLY A 105 -7.92 -1.33 18.44
N GLU A 106 -9.09 -0.81 18.73
CA GLU A 106 -10.37 -1.07 18.06
C GLU A 106 -10.46 -0.55 16.61
N ILE A 107 -11.10 -1.33 15.73
CA ILE A 107 -11.35 -1.00 14.32
C ILE A 107 -12.76 -0.42 14.17
N LYS A 108 -12.88 0.84 13.70
CA LYS A 108 -14.16 1.49 13.36
C LYS A 108 -14.52 1.37 11.87
N PRO A 109 -15.84 1.31 11.49
CA PRO A 109 -16.25 1.09 10.11
C PRO A 109 -15.99 2.30 9.18
N ILE A 110 -15.68 2.00 7.93
CA ILE A 110 -15.26 2.94 6.89
C ILE A 110 -16.48 3.57 6.20
N LYS A 111 -16.59 4.91 6.21
CA LYS A 111 -17.57 5.65 5.39
C LYS A 111 -17.09 5.77 3.94
N THR A 112 -18.00 5.60 2.96
CA THR A 112 -17.74 5.77 1.53
C THR A 112 -17.35 7.22 1.20
N PHE A 113 -16.24 7.38 0.47
CA PHE A 113 -15.76 8.69 0.01
C PHE A 113 -16.47 9.09 -1.30
N ARG A 114 -16.76 10.40 -1.45
CA ARG A 114 -17.21 10.97 -2.75
C ARG A 114 -16.13 10.81 -3.81
N ASP A 115 -16.55 10.56 -5.05
CA ASP A 115 -15.62 10.55 -6.18
C ASP A 115 -15.11 11.98 -6.44
N TYR A 116 -13.79 12.12 -6.37
CA TYR A 116 -13.09 13.38 -6.64
C TYR A 116 -12.26 13.24 -7.91
N ALA A 117 -12.21 14.31 -8.69
CA ALA A 117 -11.24 14.43 -9.78
C ALA A 117 -9.82 14.64 -9.23
N PRO A 118 -8.75 14.28 -9.98
CA PRO A 118 -7.38 14.58 -9.62
C PRO A 118 -7.14 16.07 -9.37
N GLY A 119 -6.25 16.38 -8.41
CA GLY A 119 -5.89 17.75 -8.05
C GLY A 119 -6.35 18.18 -6.67
N PHE A 120 -6.99 17.29 -5.90
CA PHE A 120 -7.24 17.50 -4.46
C PHE A 120 -6.20 16.70 -3.65
N LEU A 121 -5.24 17.39 -3.07
CA LEU A 121 -4.14 16.76 -2.35
C LEU A 121 -4.28 16.92 -0.83
N HIS A 122 -3.96 15.85 -0.12
CA HIS A 122 -3.76 15.89 1.33
C HIS A 122 -2.27 16.01 1.61
N VAL A 123 -1.89 16.94 2.46
CA VAL A 123 -0.49 17.13 2.87
C VAL A 123 -0.36 16.91 4.36
N ASP A 124 0.68 16.18 4.75
CA ASP A 124 0.99 15.86 6.13
C ASP A 124 2.50 15.80 6.34
N ILE A 125 2.94 15.93 7.58
CA ILE A 125 4.35 15.86 7.95
C ILE A 125 4.55 14.71 8.94
N LYS A 126 5.49 13.85 8.59
CA LYS A 126 5.89 12.72 9.42
C LYS A 126 7.27 12.94 10.00
N TYR A 127 7.42 12.67 11.30
CA TYR A 127 8.72 12.60 11.95
C TYR A 127 9.45 11.33 11.50
N LEU A 128 10.68 11.49 11.00
CA LEU A 128 11.59 10.40 10.73
C LEU A 128 12.47 10.11 11.96
N PRO A 129 13.00 8.89 12.12
CA PRO A 129 13.97 8.62 13.17
C PRO A 129 15.23 9.46 12.96
N GLN A 130 15.94 9.73 14.03
CA GLN A 130 17.24 10.38 13.96
C GLN A 130 18.27 9.41 13.36
N MET A 131 19.01 9.88 12.38
CA MET A 131 20.06 9.11 11.74
C MET A 131 21.38 9.22 12.52
N PRO A 132 22.26 8.19 12.44
CA PRO A 132 23.53 8.21 13.18
C PRO A 132 24.48 9.33 12.78
N ASP A 133 24.36 9.83 11.54
CA ASP A 133 25.18 10.92 10.97
C ASP A 133 24.59 12.31 11.16
N GLU A 134 23.44 12.44 11.89
CA GLU A 134 22.78 13.73 12.13
C GLU A 134 22.52 13.99 13.62
N THR A 135 22.54 15.24 14.01
CA THR A 135 22.26 15.70 15.38
C THR A 135 20.78 15.85 15.67
N HIS A 136 19.95 15.97 14.63
CA HIS A 136 18.51 16.17 14.73
C HIS A 136 17.77 15.25 13.80
N ARG A 137 16.52 14.91 14.14
CA ARG A 137 15.65 14.12 13.26
C ARG A 137 15.17 14.92 12.06
N ARG A 138 14.88 14.24 10.96
CA ARG A 138 14.28 14.84 9.78
C ARG A 138 12.76 14.76 9.79
N TYR A 139 12.16 15.52 8.90
CA TYR A 139 10.74 15.66 8.70
C TYR A 139 10.39 15.27 7.27
N LEU A 140 9.52 14.30 7.10
CA LEU A 140 9.05 13.87 5.79
C LEU A 140 7.72 14.57 5.49
N PHE A 141 7.74 15.47 4.52
CA PHE A 141 6.53 16.05 3.96
C PHE A 141 5.96 15.12 2.92
N VAL A 142 4.69 14.85 2.98
CA VAL A 142 3.98 13.92 2.10
C VAL A 142 2.73 14.58 1.55
N ALA A 143 2.56 14.57 0.24
CA ALA A 143 1.33 14.94 -0.45
C ALA A 143 0.75 13.73 -1.16
N ILE A 144 -0.55 13.46 -0.98
CA ILE A 144 -1.25 12.38 -1.66
C ILE A 144 -2.48 12.90 -2.36
N ASP A 145 -2.61 12.62 -3.65
CA ASP A 145 -3.82 12.95 -4.41
C ASP A 145 -4.98 12.02 -4.03
N ARG A 146 -6.13 12.60 -3.78
CA ARG A 146 -7.31 11.88 -3.27
C ARG A 146 -7.89 10.92 -4.29
N ALA A 147 -7.91 11.31 -5.57
CA ALA A 147 -8.50 10.53 -6.63
C ALA A 147 -7.61 9.37 -7.09
N THR A 148 -6.33 9.64 -7.28
CA THR A 148 -5.40 8.71 -7.93
C THR A 148 -4.44 8.03 -6.98
N ARG A 149 -4.42 8.44 -5.69
CA ARG A 149 -3.45 7.97 -4.69
C ARG A 149 -1.99 8.27 -5.07
N TRP A 150 -1.76 9.08 -6.08
CA TRP A 150 -0.42 9.54 -6.43
C TRP A 150 0.20 10.29 -5.27
N VAL A 151 1.45 9.98 -4.98
CA VAL A 151 2.18 10.54 -3.86
C VAL A 151 3.38 11.32 -4.36
N TYR A 152 3.65 12.45 -3.73
CA TYR A 152 4.92 13.14 -3.71
C TYR A 152 5.40 13.27 -2.27
N MET A 153 6.67 13.04 -2.02
CA MET A 153 7.26 13.22 -0.69
C MET A 153 8.69 13.74 -0.78
N ARG A 154 9.11 14.43 0.27
CA ARG A 154 10.46 14.96 0.42
C ARG A 154 10.83 15.11 1.89
N SER A 155 12.08 14.79 2.24
CA SER A 155 12.61 15.01 3.58
C SER A 155 13.18 16.42 3.73
N TYR A 156 13.04 16.98 4.93
CA TYR A 156 13.57 18.28 5.34
C TYR A 156 14.24 18.17 6.71
N ARG A 157 15.16 19.09 6.99
CA ARG A 157 15.83 19.19 8.29
C ARG A 157 14.95 19.82 9.36
N ASP A 158 13.94 20.57 8.96
CA ASP A 158 12.98 21.24 9.83
C ASP A 158 11.56 21.19 9.23
N GLN A 159 10.59 21.58 10.03
CA GLN A 159 9.20 21.77 9.62
C GLN A 159 8.80 23.26 9.64
N SER A 160 9.68 24.12 9.19
CA SER A 160 9.43 25.56 9.13
C SER A 160 8.42 25.94 8.05
N GLU A 161 7.91 27.16 8.12
CA GLU A 161 7.08 27.75 7.07
C GLU A 161 7.82 27.79 5.72
N GLN A 162 9.13 28.07 5.73
CA GLN A 162 9.98 28.07 4.54
C GLN A 162 10.06 26.68 3.90
N SER A 163 10.25 25.64 4.71
CA SER A 163 10.27 24.25 4.25
C SER A 163 8.92 23.84 3.65
N SER A 164 7.80 24.30 4.24
CA SER A 164 6.46 24.00 3.71
C SER A 164 6.22 24.69 2.36
N VAL A 165 6.67 25.92 2.18
CA VAL A 165 6.55 26.64 0.91
C VAL A 165 7.49 26.07 -0.17
N ASP A 166 8.73 25.66 0.18
CA ASP A 166 9.61 24.95 -0.75
C ASP A 166 9.00 23.62 -1.22
N PHE A 167 8.44 22.87 -0.28
CA PHE A 167 7.71 21.63 -0.59
C PHE A 167 6.56 21.88 -1.58
N LEU A 168 5.74 22.91 -1.33
CA LEU A 168 4.62 23.28 -2.20
C LEU A 168 5.09 23.63 -3.63
N ARG A 169 6.15 24.45 -3.74
CA ARG A 169 6.71 24.83 -5.04
C ARG A 169 7.24 23.64 -5.82
N ARG A 170 7.91 22.72 -5.14
CA ARG A 170 8.41 21.48 -5.76
C ARG A 170 7.28 20.54 -6.15
N LEU A 171 6.29 20.39 -5.26
CA LEU A 171 5.09 19.60 -5.52
C LEU A 171 4.38 20.08 -6.80
N GLN A 172 4.13 21.38 -6.92
CA GLN A 172 3.51 21.97 -8.12
C GLN A 172 4.36 21.72 -9.39
N ARG A 173 5.69 21.80 -9.26
CA ARG A 173 6.59 21.53 -10.39
C ARG A 173 6.57 20.06 -10.83
N VAL A 174 6.37 19.10 -9.91
CA VAL A 174 6.43 17.66 -10.21
C VAL A 174 5.06 17.09 -10.56
N ALA A 175 3.98 17.59 -9.97
CA ALA A 175 2.63 17.08 -10.19
C ALA A 175 2.27 17.07 -11.69
N PRO A 176 1.74 15.96 -12.21
CA PRO A 176 1.30 15.90 -13.61
C PRO A 176 -0.06 16.57 -13.81
N MET A 177 -0.89 16.65 -12.77
CA MET A 177 -2.21 17.28 -12.79
C MET A 177 -2.18 18.72 -12.22
N LYS A 178 -3.18 19.50 -12.59
CA LYS A 178 -3.43 20.81 -11.97
C LYS A 178 -3.85 20.60 -10.51
N ILE A 179 -3.10 21.17 -9.58
CA ILE A 179 -3.47 21.17 -8.17
C ILE A 179 -4.51 22.26 -7.96
N LYS A 180 -5.69 21.90 -7.48
CA LYS A 180 -6.79 22.82 -7.18
C LYS A 180 -6.93 23.09 -5.69
N ASP A 181 -6.86 22.02 -4.91
CA ASP A 181 -7.08 22.06 -3.47
C ASP A 181 -5.93 21.38 -2.73
N ILE A 182 -5.51 21.96 -1.63
CA ILE A 182 -4.60 21.32 -0.68
C ILE A 182 -5.26 21.32 0.68
N LEU A 183 -5.35 20.14 1.31
CA LEU A 183 -5.81 19.95 2.66
C LEU A 183 -4.62 19.65 3.57
N THR A 184 -4.42 20.47 4.61
CA THR A 184 -3.40 20.24 5.63
C THR A 184 -4.04 20.05 7.01
N ASP A 185 -3.24 19.61 7.97
CA ASP A 185 -3.57 19.76 9.38
C ASP A 185 -3.48 21.23 9.83
N ASN A 186 -3.64 21.46 11.14
CA ASN A 186 -3.54 22.80 11.71
C ASN A 186 -2.15 23.09 12.31
N GLY A 187 -1.10 22.47 11.79
CA GLY A 187 0.28 22.73 12.22
C GLY A 187 0.73 24.16 11.92
N SER A 188 1.59 24.72 12.79
CA SER A 188 2.09 26.10 12.66
C SER A 188 2.83 26.39 11.36
N GLN A 189 3.35 25.36 10.69
CA GLN A 189 3.99 25.47 9.38
C GLN A 189 3.00 25.70 8.22
N PHE A 190 1.70 25.50 8.47
CA PHE A 190 0.63 25.65 7.45
C PHE A 190 -0.36 26.77 7.81
N THR A 191 -0.47 27.16 9.08
CA THR A 191 -1.49 28.12 9.53
C THR A 191 -1.11 28.81 10.84
N ASP A 192 -1.56 30.04 10.99
CA ASP A 192 -1.48 30.83 12.23
C ASP A 192 -2.69 30.63 13.15
N ARG A 193 -3.53 29.65 12.89
CA ARG A 193 -4.79 29.41 13.60
C ARG A 193 -4.63 29.39 15.13
N PHE A 194 -3.61 28.73 15.65
CA PHE A 194 -3.41 28.54 17.08
C PHE A 194 -2.57 29.67 17.73
N THR A 195 -1.91 30.51 16.93
CA THR A 195 -1.18 31.68 17.39
C THR A 195 -2.07 32.90 17.47
N SER A 196 -3.21 32.90 16.76
CA SER A 196 -4.18 33.98 16.81
C SER A 196 -5.04 33.94 18.09
N LYS A 197 -5.35 35.10 18.70
CA LYS A 197 -6.23 35.20 19.88
C LYS A 197 -7.62 34.61 19.64
N THR A 198 -8.13 34.68 18.43
CA THR A 198 -9.45 34.20 18.02
C THR A 198 -9.48 32.73 17.66
N ARG A 199 -8.33 32.04 17.58
CA ARG A 199 -8.17 30.68 17.11
C ARG A 199 -8.79 30.42 15.71
N THR A 200 -8.84 31.48 14.90
CA THR A 200 -9.26 31.45 13.50
C THR A 200 -8.05 31.68 12.60
N PRO A 201 -7.92 30.98 11.46
CA PRO A 201 -6.84 31.24 10.51
C PRO A 201 -7.02 32.66 9.93
N SER A 202 -5.92 33.40 9.78
CA SER A 202 -5.99 34.74 9.20
C SER A 202 -6.13 34.77 7.68
N GLY A 203 -5.80 33.65 7.00
CA GLY A 203 -5.65 33.56 5.54
C GLY A 203 -4.43 34.34 5.00
N ARG A 204 -3.55 34.84 5.89
CA ARG A 204 -2.33 35.59 5.55
C ARG A 204 -1.05 34.85 5.91
N HIS A 205 -1.16 33.62 6.38
CA HIS A 205 -0.02 32.77 6.64
C HIS A 205 0.81 32.59 5.36
N VAL A 206 2.13 32.48 5.49
CA VAL A 206 3.05 32.37 4.33
C VAL A 206 2.64 31.22 3.38
N PHE A 207 2.16 30.13 3.94
CA PHE A 207 1.67 28.99 3.15
C PHE A 207 0.36 29.31 2.41
N ASP A 208 -0.59 30.04 3.04
CA ASP A 208 -1.83 30.50 2.39
C ASP A 208 -1.53 31.44 1.22
N VAL A 209 -0.61 32.38 1.42
CA VAL A 209 -0.17 33.32 0.38
C VAL A 209 0.48 32.58 -0.78
N ALA A 210 1.34 31.59 -0.49
CA ALA A 210 1.97 30.76 -1.51
C ALA A 210 0.94 29.93 -2.30
N CYS A 211 -0.03 29.29 -1.63
CA CYS A 211 -1.13 28.59 -2.29
C CYS A 211 -1.93 29.52 -3.21
N SER A 212 -2.35 30.67 -2.69
CA SER A 212 -3.14 31.66 -3.43
C SER A 212 -2.40 32.18 -4.67
N SER A 213 -1.08 32.45 -4.57
CA SER A 213 -0.26 32.88 -5.70
C SER A 213 -0.14 31.84 -6.81
N MET A 214 -0.39 30.58 -6.49
CA MET A 214 -0.38 29.46 -7.44
C MET A 214 -1.79 29.04 -7.91
N GLY A 215 -2.84 29.77 -7.46
CA GLY A 215 -4.22 29.45 -7.78
C GLY A 215 -4.74 28.19 -7.09
N ILE A 216 -4.16 27.84 -5.92
CA ILE A 216 -4.50 26.66 -5.13
C ILE A 216 -5.33 27.10 -3.93
N GLU A 217 -6.47 26.44 -3.70
CA GLU A 217 -7.27 26.63 -2.50
C GLU A 217 -6.66 25.84 -1.32
N HIS A 218 -6.23 26.55 -0.28
CA HIS A 218 -5.76 25.93 0.95
C HIS A 218 -6.91 25.70 1.92
N ARG A 219 -7.08 24.45 2.35
CA ARG A 219 -8.09 24.03 3.31
C ARG A 219 -7.44 23.42 4.54
N LEU A 220 -7.98 23.73 5.71
CA LEU A 220 -7.55 23.15 6.97
C LEU A 220 -8.50 22.03 7.41
N CYS A 221 -7.95 20.96 7.95
CA CYS A 221 -8.76 19.93 8.59
C CYS A 221 -9.57 20.54 9.73
N PRO A 222 -10.87 20.22 9.83
CA PRO A 222 -11.67 20.63 10.98
C PRO A 222 -11.03 20.10 12.27
N PRO A 223 -10.95 20.92 13.35
CA PRO A 223 -10.44 20.45 14.63
C PRO A 223 -11.23 19.24 15.13
N ARG A 224 -10.55 18.24 15.69
CA ARG A 224 -11.12 17.01 16.24
C ARG A 224 -11.82 16.08 15.22
N HIS A 225 -11.54 16.21 13.91
CA HIS A 225 -11.98 15.29 12.87
C HIS A 225 -10.79 14.57 12.21
N PRO A 226 -10.11 13.62 12.88
CA PRO A 226 -8.95 12.92 12.35
C PRO A 226 -9.28 12.09 11.09
N GLN A 227 -10.55 11.72 10.90
CA GLN A 227 -10.99 10.89 9.77
C GLN A 227 -10.74 11.52 8.38
N THR A 228 -10.52 12.82 8.32
CA THR A 228 -10.30 13.55 7.07
C THR A 228 -8.93 13.26 6.45
N ASN A 229 -7.96 12.83 7.26
CA ASN A 229 -6.56 12.61 6.84
C ASN A 229 -6.15 11.12 6.74
N GLY A 230 -7.11 10.20 6.89
CA GLY A 230 -6.85 8.75 6.97
C GLY A 230 -6.12 8.14 5.77
N MET A 231 -6.03 8.84 4.62
CA MET A 231 -5.25 8.38 3.47
C MET A 231 -3.76 8.61 3.67
N VAL A 232 -3.40 9.81 4.12
CA VAL A 232 -2.01 10.17 4.40
C VAL A 232 -1.51 9.40 5.62
N GLU A 233 -2.34 9.25 6.65
CA GLU A 233 -2.03 8.42 7.82
C GLU A 233 -1.71 6.98 7.44
N ARG A 234 -2.48 6.38 6.53
CA ARG A 234 -2.22 5.02 6.03
C ARG A 234 -0.92 4.93 5.24
N PHE A 235 -0.64 5.91 4.38
CA PHE A 235 0.64 5.99 3.68
C PHE A 235 1.79 6.19 4.66
N ASN A 236 1.65 7.11 5.61
CA ASN A 236 2.63 7.35 6.67
C ASN A 236 2.87 6.12 7.56
N GLY A 237 1.84 5.25 7.74
CA GLY A 237 1.98 3.95 8.38
C GLY A 237 2.93 3.04 7.61
N ARG A 238 2.78 2.93 6.28
CA ARG A 238 3.69 2.15 5.42
C ARG A 238 5.14 2.66 5.49
N ILE A 239 5.33 3.98 5.50
CA ILE A 239 6.67 4.56 5.69
C ILE A 239 7.22 4.22 7.08
N SER A 240 6.37 4.25 8.14
CA SER A 240 6.80 3.82 9.47
C SER A 240 7.30 2.39 9.49
N ASP A 241 6.58 1.50 8.83
CA ASP A 241 6.93 0.08 8.78
C ASP A 241 8.24 -0.13 8.01
N LEU A 242 8.42 0.54 6.88
CA LEU A 242 9.66 0.53 6.11
C LEU A 242 10.85 1.00 6.97
N VAL A 243 10.70 2.16 7.63
CA VAL A 243 11.78 2.79 8.39
C VAL A 243 12.10 2.03 9.68
N LYS A 244 11.12 1.40 10.35
CA LYS A 244 11.35 0.58 11.54
C LYS A 244 12.07 -0.73 11.25
N GLN A 245 11.88 -1.29 10.06
CA GLN A 245 12.44 -2.58 9.67
C GLN A 245 13.86 -2.47 9.09
N THR A 246 14.26 -1.27 8.69
CA THR A 246 15.56 -1.02 8.05
C THR A 246 16.46 -0.22 9.00
N ARG A 247 17.70 -0.66 9.18
CA ARG A 247 18.73 0.15 9.84
C ARG A 247 19.47 0.94 8.78
N PHE A 248 19.41 2.26 8.87
CA PHE A 248 20.09 3.17 7.96
C PHE A 248 21.39 3.65 8.57
N ALA A 249 22.46 3.63 7.80
CA ALA A 249 23.75 4.14 8.22
C ALA A 249 23.86 5.67 8.14
N SER A 250 23.01 6.28 7.27
CA SER A 250 23.04 7.73 7.03
C SER A 250 21.69 8.28 6.57
N ALA A 251 21.52 9.59 6.71
CA ALA A 251 20.38 10.31 6.16
C ALA A 251 20.31 10.20 4.61
N GLY A 252 21.43 10.12 3.94
CA GLY A 252 21.49 9.93 2.48
C GLY A 252 20.94 8.57 2.05
N GLU A 253 21.26 7.51 2.80
CA GLU A 253 20.71 6.17 2.54
C GLU A 253 19.20 6.12 2.77
N LEU A 254 18.73 6.77 3.83
CA LEU A 254 17.28 6.90 4.11
C LEU A 254 16.58 7.63 2.95
N ASP A 255 17.11 8.78 2.49
CA ASP A 255 16.52 9.54 1.39
C ASP A 255 16.51 8.77 0.06
N ALA A 256 17.56 8.02 -0.24
CA ALA A 256 17.63 7.14 -1.41
C ALA A 256 16.57 6.05 -1.34
N THR A 257 16.42 5.39 -0.18
CA THR A 257 15.41 4.35 0.05
C THR A 257 13.99 4.91 -0.06
N LEU A 258 13.72 6.07 0.52
CA LEU A 258 12.42 6.74 0.42
C LEU A 258 12.10 7.10 -1.05
N THR A 259 13.09 7.58 -1.82
CA THR A 259 12.94 7.89 -3.24
C THR A 259 12.59 6.65 -4.06
N GLN A 260 13.29 5.55 -3.83
CA GLN A 260 13.03 4.28 -4.49
C GLN A 260 11.64 3.73 -4.12
N TYR A 261 11.29 3.81 -2.83
CA TYR A 261 9.95 3.41 -2.38
C TYR A 261 8.85 4.24 -3.03
N LEU A 262 9.03 5.56 -3.16
CA LEU A 262 8.09 6.46 -3.83
C LEU A 262 7.87 6.06 -5.30
N ALA A 263 8.95 5.74 -6.01
CA ALA A 263 8.88 5.27 -7.38
C ALA A 263 8.10 3.95 -7.46
N THR A 264 8.45 2.97 -6.64
CA THR A 264 7.75 1.69 -6.56
C THR A 264 6.28 1.87 -6.20
N TYR A 265 5.97 2.71 -5.22
CA TYR A 265 4.59 2.98 -4.80
C TYR A 265 3.75 3.55 -5.94
N ASN A 266 4.23 4.59 -6.61
CA ASN A 266 3.46 5.25 -7.66
C ASN A 266 3.32 4.39 -8.92
N HIS A 267 4.33 3.61 -9.29
CA HIS A 267 4.35 2.88 -10.56
C HIS A 267 3.85 1.44 -10.45
N HIS A 268 4.08 0.77 -9.33
CA HIS A 268 3.92 -0.69 -9.24
C HIS A 268 2.93 -1.14 -8.16
N ILE A 269 2.81 -0.43 -7.02
CA ILE A 269 1.97 -0.92 -5.93
C ILE A 269 0.47 -0.68 -6.23
N PRO A 270 -0.31 -1.75 -6.43
CA PRO A 270 -1.73 -1.62 -6.72
C PRO A 270 -2.50 -1.15 -5.48
N GLN A 271 -3.41 -0.21 -5.66
CA GLN A 271 -4.25 0.33 -4.60
C GLN A 271 -5.66 -0.26 -4.68
N ARG A 272 -6.12 -0.86 -3.59
CA ARG A 272 -7.49 -1.42 -3.53
C ARG A 272 -8.56 -0.38 -3.88
N ALA A 273 -8.37 0.86 -3.45
CA ALA A 273 -9.28 1.98 -3.75
C ALA A 273 -9.30 2.38 -5.24
N LEU A 274 -8.35 1.92 -6.03
CA LEU A 274 -8.22 2.14 -7.47
C LEU A 274 -8.51 0.87 -8.28
N ASN A 275 -9.30 -0.06 -7.75
CA ASN A 275 -9.57 -1.35 -8.37
C ASN A 275 -8.27 -2.10 -8.71
N HIS A 276 -7.32 -2.12 -7.77
CA HIS A 276 -6.01 -2.76 -7.90
C HIS A 276 -5.11 -2.19 -9.02
N GLN A 277 -5.34 -0.95 -9.43
CA GLN A 277 -4.43 -0.20 -10.29
C GLN A 277 -3.39 0.55 -9.47
N SER A 278 -2.19 0.76 -10.04
CA SER A 278 -1.21 1.66 -9.45
C SER A 278 -1.63 3.13 -9.62
N PRO A 279 -1.11 4.06 -8.80
CA PRO A 279 -1.38 5.49 -8.94
C PRO A 279 -1.12 6.03 -10.34
N ILE A 280 -0.03 5.63 -11.00
CA ILE A 280 0.29 6.05 -12.36
C ILE A 280 -0.69 5.48 -13.39
N GLN A 281 -1.17 4.25 -13.23
CA GLN A 281 -2.21 3.70 -14.10
C GLN A 281 -3.53 4.48 -13.97
N ALA A 282 -3.91 4.83 -12.74
CA ALA A 282 -5.08 5.67 -12.50
C ALA A 282 -4.93 7.08 -13.09
N LEU A 283 -3.76 7.72 -12.93
CA LEU A 283 -3.47 9.02 -13.56
C LEU A 283 -3.57 8.97 -15.08
N LYS A 284 -3.04 7.92 -15.72
CA LYS A 284 -3.14 7.74 -17.18
C LYS A 284 -4.57 7.63 -17.65
N ARG A 285 -5.37 6.84 -16.93
CA ARG A 285 -6.80 6.72 -17.24
C ARG A 285 -7.50 8.09 -17.15
N TRP A 286 -7.27 8.82 -16.06
CA TRP A 286 -7.82 10.16 -15.90
C TRP A 286 -7.33 11.13 -16.98
N GLN A 287 -6.08 11.03 -17.41
CA GLN A 287 -5.54 11.87 -18.50
C GLN A 287 -6.22 11.61 -19.86
N ILE A 288 -6.62 10.36 -20.12
CA ILE A 288 -7.40 10.01 -21.31
C ILE A 288 -8.84 10.55 -21.18
N ASP A 289 -9.47 10.35 -20.02
CA ASP A 289 -10.87 10.72 -19.80
C ASP A 289 -11.07 12.24 -19.67
N LYS A 290 -10.12 12.95 -19.04
CA LYS A 290 -10.18 14.39 -18.74
C LYS A 290 -8.80 15.05 -18.89
N PRO A 291 -8.28 15.22 -20.09
CA PRO A 291 -6.94 15.76 -20.36
C PRO A 291 -6.75 17.20 -19.85
N GLU A 292 -7.82 18.00 -19.77
CA GLU A 292 -7.79 19.38 -19.29
C GLU A 292 -7.37 19.53 -17.81
N LEU A 293 -7.44 18.44 -17.03
CA LEU A 293 -6.96 18.40 -15.64
C LEU A 293 -5.45 18.29 -15.52
N PHE A 294 -4.75 18.00 -16.61
CA PHE A 294 -3.34 17.73 -16.61
C PHE A 294 -2.52 18.87 -17.24
N ILE A 295 -1.33 19.08 -16.68
CA ILE A 295 -0.36 20.05 -17.18
C ILE A 295 0.88 19.37 -17.79
N LYS A 296 1.01 18.05 -17.56
CA LYS A 296 2.09 17.23 -18.10
C LYS A 296 1.56 15.88 -18.55
N ARG A 297 2.25 15.29 -19.51
CA ARG A 297 1.99 13.91 -19.92
C ARG A 297 2.43 12.95 -18.83
N VAL A 298 1.55 12.00 -18.49
CA VAL A 298 1.86 10.93 -17.55
C VAL A 298 2.60 9.81 -18.28
N HIS A 299 3.85 9.58 -17.95
CA HIS A 299 4.66 8.50 -18.50
C HIS A 299 4.67 7.28 -17.57
N LYS A 300 4.64 6.09 -18.17
CA LYS A 300 4.99 4.86 -17.47
C LYS A 300 6.48 4.64 -17.72
N HIS A 301 7.29 4.91 -16.74
CA HIS A 301 8.69 4.54 -16.81
C HIS A 301 8.80 3.07 -16.39
N ALA A 302 9.23 2.21 -17.31
CA ALA A 302 9.63 0.86 -17.01
C ALA A 302 11.10 0.94 -16.54
N GLY A 303 11.33 0.88 -15.21
CA GLY A 303 12.68 0.83 -14.65
C GLY A 303 12.87 1.72 -13.42
N LEU A 304 13.74 1.28 -12.53
CA LEU A 304 14.10 1.94 -11.26
C LEU A 304 14.96 3.21 -11.46
N ASP A 305 15.45 3.47 -12.67
CA ASP A 305 16.55 4.41 -12.94
C ASP A 305 16.13 5.85 -13.30
N ILE A 306 14.87 6.23 -13.15
CA ILE A 306 14.38 7.46 -13.80
C ILE A 306 14.09 8.61 -12.84
N TYR A 307 14.34 8.44 -11.56
CA TYR A 307 14.42 9.57 -10.65
C TYR A 307 15.89 9.97 -10.41
N ALA A 308 16.60 10.28 -11.49
CA ALA A 308 17.75 11.14 -11.35
C ALA A 308 17.25 12.43 -10.70
N VAL A 309 17.60 12.63 -9.45
CA VAL A 309 17.44 13.90 -8.76
C VAL A 309 18.06 14.95 -9.64
N PRO A 310 17.33 15.97 -10.12
CA PRO A 310 18.01 17.08 -10.79
C PRO A 310 19.06 17.62 -9.81
N PRO A 311 20.27 17.97 -10.29
CA PRO A 311 21.33 18.51 -9.45
C PRO A 311 20.83 19.74 -8.68
N PRO A 312 21.47 20.05 -7.55
CA PRO A 312 21.06 21.07 -6.58
C PRO A 312 20.86 22.44 -7.19
#